data_562315f83410de3bb55d60390726e1e9
#
_entry.id   562315f83410de3bb55d60390726e1e9
#
_cell.length_a   1.000
_cell.length_b   1.000
_cell.length_c   1.000
_cell.angle_alpha   90.00
_cell.angle_beta   90.00
_cell.angle_gamma   90.00
#
_symmetry.space_group_name_H-M   'P 1'
#
loop_
_entity.id
_entity.type
_entity.pdbx_description
1 polymer ?
#
loop_
_entity_poly.entity_id
_entity_poly.type
_entity_poly.pdbx_seq_one_letter_code
_entity_poly.pdbx_strand_id
1 'polypeptide(L)'
;VLVIVGGVALLFILLFSSLSSCSVSMEGAMGAVLGTSYTSEDPDILQVEDNYIALEQELERRMANIESEFPGYDEYQYDVDTIGHDPNELISYLTAKFNAFTPAQVQAELEALFNQQYTLTTREEVQIRYRTVTWTDEEGNEHESEEAYEYYILHVTLRNHSLGTVAVENLTED
;
A
#
# COMPACT_ATOMS: atom_id res chain seq x y z
N VAL A 1 0.90 -18.46 24.44
CA VAL A 1 0.20 -17.32 23.82
C VAL A 1 1.11 -16.10 23.82
N LEU A 2 1.71 -15.68 24.96
CA LEU A 2 2.56 -14.46 25.05
C LEU A 2 3.81 -14.51 24.15
N VAL A 3 4.42 -15.69 23.95
CA VAL A 3 5.61 -15.88 23.12
C VAL A 3 5.29 -15.79 21.62
N ILE A 4 4.10 -16.24 21.21
CA ILE A 4 3.67 -16.17 19.80
C ILE A 4 3.32 -14.72 19.42
N VAL A 5 2.64 -13.99 20.28
CA VAL A 5 2.32 -12.56 20.06
C VAL A 5 3.59 -11.72 19.99
N GLY A 6 4.59 -11.99 20.86
CA GLY A 6 5.90 -11.34 20.83
C GLY A 6 6.69 -11.62 19.55
N GLY A 7 6.61 -12.85 19.02
CA GLY A 7 7.29 -13.26 17.79
C GLY A 7 6.73 -12.59 16.54
N VAL A 8 5.41 -12.48 16.45
CA VAL A 8 4.72 -11.82 15.33
C VAL A 8 4.99 -10.31 15.35
N ALA A 9 4.92 -9.66 16.51
CA ALA A 9 5.24 -8.24 16.67
C ALA A 9 6.69 -7.93 16.28
N LEU A 10 7.64 -8.81 16.63
CA LEU A 10 9.05 -8.64 16.29
C LEU A 10 9.31 -8.83 14.79
N LEU A 11 8.57 -9.72 14.14
CA LEU A 11 8.64 -9.95 12.69
C LEU A 11 8.07 -8.77 11.92
N PHE A 12 6.99 -8.16 12.42
CA PHE A 12 6.43 -6.91 11.88
C PHE A 12 7.42 -5.74 12.02
N ILE A 13 8.06 -5.57 13.17
CA ILE A 13 9.07 -4.51 13.38
C ILE A 13 10.26 -4.69 12.43
N LEU A 14 10.68 -5.92 12.13
CA LEU A 14 11.78 -6.20 11.19
C LEU A 14 11.38 -5.95 9.73
N LEU A 15 10.12 -6.20 9.35
CA LEU A 15 9.60 -5.90 8.02
C LEU A 15 9.44 -4.39 7.80
N PHE A 16 8.94 -3.65 8.81
CA PHE A 16 8.78 -2.19 8.72
C PHE A 16 10.10 -1.41 8.85
N SER A 17 11.11 -1.94 9.57
CA SER A 17 12.43 -1.27 9.62
C SER A 17 13.21 -1.36 8.31
N SER A 18 12.86 -2.26 7.39
CA SER A 18 13.44 -2.28 6.04
C SER A 18 12.81 -1.26 5.08
N LEU A 19 11.61 -0.74 5.38
CA LEU A 19 10.95 0.29 4.58
C LEU A 19 11.50 1.71 4.87
N SER A 20 12.10 1.93 6.04
CA SER A 20 12.70 3.22 6.40
C SER A 20 14.02 3.55 5.68
N SER A 21 14.53 2.66 4.84
CA SER A 21 15.80 2.87 4.13
C SER A 21 15.64 3.42 2.70
N CYS A 22 14.42 3.70 2.24
CA CYS A 22 14.19 4.18 0.87
C CYS A 22 14.37 5.70 0.69
N SER A 23 14.55 6.46 1.77
CA SER A 23 14.78 7.92 1.68
C SER A 23 16.15 8.34 1.12
N VAL A 24 17.07 7.40 0.90
CA VAL A 24 18.44 7.71 0.39
C VAL A 24 18.54 7.58 -1.14
N SER A 25 17.54 6.99 -1.81
CA SER A 25 17.60 6.77 -3.27
C SER A 25 17.06 7.93 -4.10
N MET A 26 16.40 8.91 -3.47
CA MET A 26 15.68 9.97 -4.16
C MET A 26 16.58 11.02 -4.80
N GLU A 27 17.68 11.42 -4.14
CA GLU A 27 18.62 12.38 -4.72
C GLU A 27 19.27 11.86 -6.01
N GLY A 28 19.45 10.53 -6.13
CA GLY A 28 20.02 9.92 -7.35
C GLY A 28 19.03 9.86 -8.52
N ALA A 29 17.76 9.57 -8.25
CA ALA A 29 16.71 9.49 -9.26
C ALA A 29 16.34 10.88 -9.80
N MET A 30 16.21 11.88 -8.92
CA MET A 30 15.93 13.26 -9.30
C MET A 30 17.07 13.89 -10.11
N GLY A 31 18.33 13.59 -9.78
CA GLY A 31 19.49 14.02 -10.57
C GLY A 31 19.44 13.47 -12.01
N ALA A 32 18.85 12.30 -12.23
CA ALA A 32 18.66 11.74 -13.57
C ALA A 32 17.53 12.44 -14.34
N VAL A 33 16.44 12.80 -13.66
CA VAL A 33 15.31 13.53 -14.27
C VAL A 33 15.75 14.92 -14.73
N LEU A 34 16.42 15.69 -13.88
CA LEU A 34 16.89 17.04 -14.19
C LEU A 34 18.02 17.08 -15.24
N GLY A 35 18.70 15.96 -15.47
CA GLY A 35 19.71 15.84 -16.54
C GLY A 35 19.11 15.70 -17.94
N THR A 36 17.78 15.61 -18.08
CA THR A 36 17.08 15.52 -19.36
C THR A 36 16.49 16.87 -19.76
N SER A 37 16.39 17.13 -21.07
CA SER A 37 15.82 18.39 -21.60
C SER A 37 14.28 18.31 -21.64
N TYR A 38 13.63 18.37 -20.49
CA TYR A 38 12.18 18.54 -20.43
C TYR A 38 11.79 20.01 -20.68
N THR A 39 10.56 20.23 -21.12
CA THR A 39 10.05 21.56 -21.49
C THR A 39 9.58 22.39 -20.29
N SER A 40 9.28 21.74 -19.17
CA SER A 40 8.92 22.43 -17.93
C SER A 40 10.14 22.89 -17.15
N GLU A 41 9.97 23.90 -16.30
CA GLU A 41 11.02 24.41 -15.42
C GLU A 41 11.38 23.38 -14.35
N ASP A 42 12.66 23.26 -14.00
CA ASP A 42 13.15 22.30 -12.99
C ASP A 42 12.39 22.37 -11.65
N PRO A 43 12.05 23.56 -11.09
CA PRO A 43 11.26 23.63 -9.86
C PRO A 43 9.86 23.02 -9.98
N ASP A 44 9.22 23.16 -11.15
CA ASP A 44 7.90 22.60 -11.40
C ASP A 44 7.94 21.07 -11.50
N ILE A 45 8.97 20.54 -12.15
CA ILE A 45 9.24 19.09 -12.24
C ILE A 45 9.43 18.50 -10.85
N LEU A 46 10.28 19.11 -10.02
CA LEU A 46 10.54 18.68 -8.66
C LEU A 46 9.27 18.70 -7.80
N GLN A 47 8.49 19.76 -7.89
CA GLN A 47 7.25 19.88 -7.12
C GLN A 47 6.20 18.85 -7.55
N VAL A 48 6.10 18.54 -8.84
CA VAL A 48 5.18 17.50 -9.34
C VAL A 48 5.59 16.11 -8.82
N GLU A 49 6.88 15.82 -8.83
CA GLU A 49 7.41 14.59 -8.26
C GLU A 49 7.13 14.49 -6.75
N ASP A 50 7.40 15.55 -5.99
CA ASP A 50 7.09 15.62 -4.56
C ASP A 50 5.60 15.41 -4.30
N ASN A 51 4.71 15.97 -5.13
CA ASN A 51 3.28 15.79 -5.02
C ASN A 51 2.86 14.32 -5.24
N TYR A 52 3.47 13.63 -6.22
CA TYR A 52 3.18 12.22 -6.48
C TYR A 52 3.67 11.32 -5.35
N ILE A 53 4.88 11.57 -4.87
CA ILE A 53 5.43 10.89 -3.69
C ILE A 53 4.55 11.08 -2.46
N ALA A 54 3.97 12.27 -2.28
CA ALA A 54 3.06 12.52 -1.16
C ALA A 54 1.79 11.66 -1.22
N LEU A 55 1.27 11.37 -2.42
CA LEU A 55 0.16 10.41 -2.61
C LEU A 55 0.57 8.99 -2.24
N GLU A 56 1.76 8.56 -2.63
CA GLU A 56 2.31 7.24 -2.28
C GLU A 56 2.53 7.11 -0.76
N GLN A 57 3.08 8.12 -0.12
CA GLN A 57 3.25 8.15 1.35
C GLN A 57 1.90 8.10 2.09
N GLU A 58 0.84 8.74 1.55
CA GLU A 58 -0.50 8.64 2.11
C GLU A 58 -1.04 7.21 2.01
N LEU A 59 -0.82 6.54 0.87
CA LEU A 59 -1.20 5.13 0.69
C LEU A 59 -0.43 4.21 1.65
N GLU A 60 0.89 4.41 1.80
CA GLU A 60 1.71 3.68 2.77
C GLU A 60 1.19 3.86 4.20
N ARG A 61 0.86 5.10 4.58
CA ARG A 61 0.29 5.41 5.89
C ARG A 61 -1.06 4.74 6.09
N ARG A 62 -1.91 4.71 5.07
CA ARG A 62 -3.19 4.02 5.11
C ARG A 62 -2.98 2.51 5.28
N MET A 63 -2.04 1.91 4.54
CA MET A 63 -1.68 0.49 4.68
C MET A 63 -1.21 0.16 6.10
N ALA A 64 -0.39 1.02 6.71
CA ALA A 64 0.08 0.84 8.08
C ALA A 64 -1.05 0.94 9.13
N ASN A 65 -2.16 1.58 8.80
CA ASN A 65 -3.30 1.80 9.69
C ASN A 65 -4.52 0.89 9.39
N ILE A 66 -4.39 -0.06 8.48
CA ILE A 66 -5.51 -0.96 8.05
C ILE A 66 -6.20 -1.62 9.25
N GLU A 67 -5.47 -2.16 10.21
CA GLU A 67 -6.03 -2.83 11.38
C GLU A 67 -6.82 -1.87 12.29
N SER A 68 -6.47 -0.59 12.27
CA SER A 68 -7.21 0.46 12.99
C SER A 68 -8.43 0.95 12.19
N GLU A 69 -8.34 0.98 10.86
CA GLU A 69 -9.44 1.34 9.94
C GLU A 69 -10.52 0.24 9.93
N PHE A 70 -10.10 -1.03 10.00
CA PHE A 70 -10.97 -2.21 10.00
C PHE A 70 -10.75 -3.06 11.25
N PRO A 71 -11.20 -2.64 12.43
CA PRO A 71 -10.99 -3.38 13.66
C PRO A 71 -11.93 -4.59 13.78
N GLY A 72 -11.51 -5.60 14.58
CA GLY A 72 -12.39 -6.71 15.00
C GLY A 72 -12.23 -7.99 14.21
N TYR A 73 -11.23 -8.09 13.34
CA TYR A 73 -10.84 -9.34 12.69
C TYR A 73 -9.88 -10.12 13.58
N ASP A 74 -9.95 -11.44 13.52
CA ASP A 74 -9.05 -12.34 14.23
C ASP A 74 -7.70 -12.45 13.51
N GLU A 75 -7.69 -12.25 12.17
CA GLU A 75 -6.52 -12.36 11.32
C GLU A 75 -6.57 -11.33 10.19
N TYR A 76 -5.42 -10.76 9.83
CA TYR A 76 -5.24 -9.89 8.67
C TYR A 76 -4.25 -10.53 7.71
N GLN A 77 -4.67 -10.76 6.48
CA GLN A 77 -3.84 -11.37 5.43
C GLN A 77 -3.56 -10.32 4.35
N TYR A 78 -2.27 -10.08 4.09
CA TYR A 78 -1.80 -9.06 3.17
C TYR A 78 -1.21 -9.69 1.90
N ASP A 79 -1.69 -9.25 0.74
CA ASP A 79 -1.16 -9.53 -0.59
C ASP A 79 -0.91 -8.18 -1.28
N VAL A 80 0.30 -7.65 -1.12
CA VAL A 80 0.62 -6.25 -1.43
C VAL A 80 1.81 -6.14 -2.36
N ASP A 81 1.63 -5.38 -3.44
CA ASP A 81 2.70 -4.97 -4.33
C ASP A 81 3.48 -3.79 -3.70
N THR A 82 4.69 -3.55 -4.22
CA THR A 82 5.52 -2.43 -3.78
C THR A 82 4.89 -1.10 -4.17
N ILE A 83 4.86 -0.14 -3.27
CA ILE A 83 4.49 1.24 -3.55
C ILE A 83 5.74 1.96 -4.06
N GLY A 84 5.63 2.62 -5.20
CA GLY A 84 6.71 3.36 -5.85
C GLY A 84 6.51 3.43 -7.36
N HIS A 85 7.11 4.44 -7.99
CA HIS A 85 7.07 4.68 -9.42
C HIS A 85 8.46 5.06 -9.96
N ASP A 86 8.60 5.15 -11.29
CA ASP A 86 9.78 5.72 -11.94
C ASP A 86 9.51 7.21 -12.25
N PRO A 87 10.28 8.14 -11.66
CA PRO A 87 10.15 9.58 -11.93
C PRO A 87 10.25 9.94 -13.42
N ASN A 88 11.06 9.20 -14.18
CA ASN A 88 11.19 9.45 -15.63
C ASN A 88 9.90 9.08 -16.38
N GLU A 89 9.20 8.02 -15.98
CA GLU A 89 7.90 7.66 -16.57
C GLU A 89 6.87 8.74 -16.32
N LEU A 90 6.78 9.26 -15.07
CA LEU A 90 5.86 10.34 -14.69
C LEU A 90 6.10 11.60 -15.51
N ILE A 91 7.33 12.10 -15.51
CA ILE A 91 7.66 13.37 -16.15
C ILE A 91 7.58 13.25 -17.69
N SER A 92 7.94 12.09 -18.25
CA SER A 92 7.80 11.84 -19.68
C SER A 92 6.34 11.83 -20.11
N TYR A 93 5.45 11.19 -19.35
CA TYR A 93 4.02 11.20 -19.61
C TYR A 93 3.44 12.62 -19.58
N LEU A 94 3.71 13.36 -18.51
CA LEU A 94 3.20 14.74 -18.36
C LEU A 94 3.73 15.65 -19.47
N THR A 95 5.00 15.49 -19.87
CA THR A 95 5.58 16.24 -20.98
C THR A 95 4.91 15.88 -22.31
N ALA A 96 4.63 14.61 -22.55
CA ALA A 96 3.93 14.17 -23.76
C ALA A 96 2.51 14.74 -23.85
N LYS A 97 1.79 14.78 -22.73
CA LYS A 97 0.39 15.22 -22.67
C LYS A 97 0.23 16.75 -22.64
N PHE A 98 1.07 17.46 -21.87
CA PHE A 98 0.90 18.89 -21.59
C PHE A 98 1.99 19.77 -22.23
N ASN A 99 3.05 19.18 -22.76
CA ASN A 99 4.29 19.85 -23.18
C ASN A 99 4.99 20.50 -21.98
N ALA A 100 4.82 21.81 -21.76
CA ALA A 100 5.26 22.47 -20.52
C ALA A 100 4.07 22.54 -19.55
N PHE A 101 4.33 22.30 -18.26
CA PHE A 101 3.29 22.28 -17.23
C PHE A 101 3.76 22.92 -15.92
N THR A 102 2.80 23.33 -15.11
CA THR A 102 3.01 23.71 -13.71
C THR A 102 2.31 22.70 -12.79
N PRO A 103 2.71 22.57 -11.51
CA PRO A 103 2.07 21.64 -10.57
C PRO A 103 0.56 21.79 -10.46
N ALA A 104 0.07 23.05 -10.46
CA ALA A 104 -1.37 23.33 -10.36
C ALA A 104 -2.17 22.86 -11.60
N GLN A 105 -1.55 22.87 -12.78
CA GLN A 105 -2.21 22.42 -14.01
C GLN A 105 -2.36 20.90 -14.07
N VAL A 106 -1.43 20.17 -13.48
CA VAL A 106 -1.39 18.70 -13.59
C VAL A 106 -1.88 17.97 -12.34
N GLN A 107 -2.27 18.68 -11.28
CA GLN A 107 -2.68 18.06 -10.01
C GLN A 107 -3.79 17.01 -10.18
N ALA A 108 -4.83 17.33 -10.94
CA ALA A 108 -5.94 16.41 -11.22
C ALA A 108 -5.48 15.18 -12.02
N GLU A 109 -4.50 15.36 -12.90
CA GLU A 109 -3.90 14.28 -13.68
C GLU A 109 -3.04 13.36 -12.79
N LEU A 110 -2.26 13.92 -11.85
CA LEU A 110 -1.50 13.12 -10.87
C LEU A 110 -2.42 12.22 -10.06
N GLU A 111 -3.55 12.75 -9.58
CA GLU A 111 -4.55 11.99 -8.84
C GLU A 111 -5.21 10.90 -9.71
N ALA A 112 -5.49 11.19 -10.98
CA ALA A 112 -6.03 10.22 -11.92
C ALA A 112 -5.05 9.08 -12.20
N LEU A 113 -3.78 9.40 -12.47
CA LEU A 113 -2.71 8.42 -12.66
C LEU A 113 -2.53 7.54 -11.43
N PHE A 114 -2.47 8.15 -10.25
CA PHE A 114 -2.33 7.45 -8.98
C PHE A 114 -3.47 6.44 -8.76
N ASN A 115 -4.71 6.84 -9.02
CA ASN A 115 -5.88 5.97 -8.88
C ASN A 115 -5.93 4.84 -9.93
N GLN A 116 -5.27 5.00 -11.07
CA GLN A 116 -5.11 3.95 -12.08
C GLN A 116 -3.94 3.02 -11.74
N GLN A 117 -2.85 3.58 -11.20
CA GLN A 117 -1.67 2.82 -10.80
C GLN A 117 -1.96 1.93 -9.59
N TYR A 118 -2.63 2.46 -8.56
CA TYR A 118 -2.83 1.73 -7.31
C TYR A 118 -4.29 1.34 -7.09
N THR A 119 -4.51 0.06 -6.81
CA THR A 119 -5.82 -0.46 -6.42
C THR A 119 -5.71 -1.16 -5.07
N LEU A 120 -6.30 -0.57 -4.04
CA LEU A 120 -6.40 -1.15 -2.71
C LEU A 120 -7.81 -1.74 -2.52
N THR A 121 -7.88 -3.03 -2.23
CA THR A 121 -9.15 -3.74 -1.97
C THR A 121 -9.07 -4.53 -0.68
N THR A 122 -10.22 -4.66 0.00
CA THR A 122 -10.37 -5.51 1.18
C THR A 122 -11.50 -6.51 0.96
N ARG A 123 -11.34 -7.72 1.49
CA ARG A 123 -12.34 -8.79 1.42
C ARG A 123 -12.40 -9.52 2.76
N GLU A 124 -13.59 -9.62 3.30
CA GLU A 124 -13.88 -10.43 4.50
C GLU A 124 -14.00 -11.92 4.13
N GLU A 125 -13.46 -12.77 4.99
CA GLU A 125 -13.67 -14.20 4.99
C GLU A 125 -14.04 -14.66 6.42
N VAL A 126 -15.08 -15.47 6.53
CA VAL A 126 -15.51 -16.07 7.81
C VAL A 126 -15.29 -17.58 7.74
N GLN A 127 -14.52 -18.11 8.69
CA GLN A 127 -14.26 -19.54 8.84
C GLN A 127 -14.93 -20.05 10.11
N ILE A 128 -15.58 -21.21 10.03
CA ILE A 128 -16.01 -21.91 11.25
C ILE A 128 -14.84 -22.74 11.77
N ARG A 129 -14.37 -22.39 12.94
CA ARG A 129 -13.31 -23.13 13.67
C ARG A 129 -13.87 -23.78 14.90
N TYR A 130 -13.18 -24.78 15.45
CA TYR A 130 -13.57 -25.51 16.62
C TYR A 130 -12.51 -25.34 17.71
N ARG A 131 -12.97 -25.17 18.96
CA ARG A 131 -12.12 -25.15 20.15
C ARG A 131 -12.62 -26.17 21.16
N THR A 132 -11.71 -26.81 21.87
CA THR A 132 -12.04 -27.66 23.02
C THR A 132 -12.34 -26.76 24.21
N VAL A 133 -13.52 -26.94 24.80
CA VAL A 133 -13.90 -26.32 26.06
C VAL A 133 -14.03 -27.39 27.12
N THR A 134 -13.40 -27.15 28.28
CA THR A 134 -13.50 -28.04 29.45
C THR A 134 -14.50 -27.43 30.45
N TRP A 135 -15.32 -28.29 31.00
CA TRP A 135 -16.27 -27.92 32.05
C TRP A 135 -16.34 -29.01 33.12
N THR A 136 -16.66 -28.65 34.35
CA THR A 136 -16.74 -29.56 35.47
C THR A 136 -18.21 -29.72 35.86
N ASP A 137 -18.65 -30.99 36.02
CA ASP A 137 -20.01 -31.26 36.47
C ASP A 137 -20.16 -31.05 37.99
N GLU A 138 -21.40 -31.18 38.49
CA GLU A 138 -21.70 -31.01 39.92
C GLU A 138 -21.04 -32.05 40.81
N GLU A 139 -20.57 -33.15 40.22
CA GLU A 139 -19.91 -34.26 40.93
C GLU A 139 -18.37 -34.08 40.97
N GLY A 140 -17.87 -33.03 40.26
CA GLY A 140 -16.44 -32.69 40.22
C GLY A 140 -15.67 -33.37 39.11
N ASN A 141 -16.33 -33.99 38.12
CA ASN A 141 -15.64 -34.63 36.99
C ASN A 141 -15.43 -33.59 35.89
N GLU A 142 -14.26 -33.65 35.28
CA GLU A 142 -13.92 -32.80 34.09
C GLU A 142 -14.44 -33.48 32.82
N HIS A 143 -15.07 -32.68 32.00
CA HIS A 143 -15.58 -33.05 30.68
C HIS A 143 -15.01 -32.14 29.62
N GLU A 144 -14.83 -32.66 28.42
CA GLU A 144 -14.40 -31.90 27.23
C GLU A 144 -15.51 -31.96 26.19
N SER A 145 -15.71 -30.81 25.51
CA SER A 145 -16.58 -30.74 24.34
C SER A 145 -15.97 -29.80 23.29
N GLU A 146 -16.32 -30.00 22.02
CA GLU A 146 -15.94 -29.10 20.96
C GLU A 146 -17.03 -28.04 20.79
N GLU A 147 -16.61 -26.78 20.77
CA GLU A 147 -17.47 -25.62 20.48
C GLU A 147 -17.04 -24.98 19.17
N ALA A 148 -18.00 -24.82 18.25
CA ALA A 148 -17.79 -24.10 17.01
C ALA A 148 -17.81 -22.58 17.26
N TYR A 149 -16.90 -21.84 16.63
CA TYR A 149 -16.89 -20.37 16.66
C TYR A 149 -16.54 -19.81 15.28
N GLU A 150 -16.97 -18.57 15.02
CA GLU A 150 -16.63 -17.83 13.83
C GLU A 150 -15.25 -17.20 14.00
N TYR A 151 -14.43 -17.33 12.96
CA TYR A 151 -13.10 -16.75 12.87
C TYR A 151 -13.05 -15.83 11.66
N TYR A 152 -12.87 -14.55 11.90
CA TYR A 152 -12.95 -13.49 10.90
C TYR A 152 -11.56 -13.16 10.36
N ILE A 153 -11.41 -13.21 9.04
CA ILE A 153 -10.17 -12.89 8.33
C ILE A 153 -10.43 -11.71 7.40
N LEU A 154 -9.60 -10.66 7.50
CA LEU A 154 -9.58 -9.60 6.51
C LEU A 154 -8.43 -9.83 5.52
N HIS A 155 -8.76 -10.04 4.25
CA HIS A 155 -7.79 -10.03 3.16
C HIS A 155 -7.61 -8.60 2.67
N VAL A 156 -6.37 -8.13 2.65
CA VAL A 156 -5.98 -6.81 2.16
C VAL A 156 -5.12 -7.01 0.92
N THR A 157 -5.57 -6.49 -0.21
CA THR A 157 -4.86 -6.63 -1.48
C THR A 157 -4.54 -5.25 -2.03
N LEU A 158 -3.26 -4.98 -2.29
CA LEU A 158 -2.79 -3.81 -3.02
C LEU A 158 -2.16 -4.26 -4.32
N ARG A 159 -2.60 -3.66 -5.44
CA ARG A 159 -1.99 -3.87 -6.76
C ARG A 159 -1.37 -2.58 -7.25
N ASN A 160 -0.16 -2.71 -7.82
CA ASN A 160 0.55 -1.63 -8.50
C ASN A 160 0.64 -1.99 -10.01
N HIS A 161 -0.14 -1.28 -10.81
CA HIS A 161 -0.01 -1.29 -12.27
C HIS A 161 1.10 -0.29 -12.63
N SER A 162 2.24 -0.74 -13.18
CA SER A 162 3.37 0.16 -13.42
C SER A 162 2.92 1.46 -14.10
N LEU A 163 3.46 2.57 -13.64
CA LEU A 163 3.11 3.89 -14.16
C LEU A 163 3.33 3.98 -15.68
N GLY A 164 4.40 3.34 -16.18
CA GLY A 164 4.67 3.27 -17.61
C GLY A 164 3.56 2.59 -18.40
N THR A 165 2.92 1.53 -17.85
CA THR A 165 1.78 0.88 -18.50
C THR A 165 0.58 1.82 -18.53
N VAL A 166 0.23 2.42 -17.40
CA VAL A 166 -0.88 3.38 -17.30
C VAL A 166 -0.66 4.59 -18.23
N ALA A 167 0.58 5.11 -18.29
CA ALA A 167 0.95 6.21 -19.17
C ALA A 167 0.72 5.88 -20.66
N VAL A 168 1.12 4.68 -21.10
CA VAL A 168 0.92 4.24 -22.49
C VAL A 168 -0.56 4.09 -22.80
N GLU A 169 -1.34 3.50 -21.91
CA GLU A 169 -2.80 3.35 -22.09
C GLU A 169 -3.47 4.72 -22.26
N ASN A 170 -3.19 5.68 -21.37
CA ASN A 170 -3.77 7.02 -21.43
C ASN A 170 -3.37 7.82 -22.68
N LEU A 171 -2.13 7.65 -23.19
CA LEU A 171 -1.67 8.35 -24.39
C LEU A 171 -2.19 7.73 -25.70
N THR A 172 -2.70 6.50 -25.65
CA THR A 172 -3.23 5.81 -26.85
C THR A 172 -4.75 5.93 -26.98
N GLU A 173 -5.44 6.33 -25.94
CA GLU A 173 -6.91 6.54 -25.96
C GLU A 173 -7.32 7.95 -26.42
N ASP A 174 -6.41 8.92 -26.43
CA ASP A 174 -6.59 10.31 -26.93
C ASP A 174 -6.23 10.42 -28.43
#